data_a6517fc11ae03b41d39041c159a61984
#
_entry.id   a6517fc11ae03b41d39041c159a61984
#
_cell.length_a   1.000
_cell.length_b   1.000
_cell.length_c   1.000
_cell.angle_alpha   90.00
_cell.angle_beta   90.00
_cell.angle_gamma   90.00
#
_symmetry.space_group_name_H-M   'P 1'
#
loop_
_entity.id
_entity.type
_entity.pdbx_description
1 polymer ?
#
loop_
_entity_poly.entity_id
_entity_poly.type
_entity_poly.pdbx_seq_one_letter_code
_entity_poly.pdbx_strand_id
1 'polypeptide(L)'
;LRLSSAASDVYKRQNNDFELVLFETESHTGSPIYHTDVLMYVGTDIIGICFDVIKEEHVDYVKEKVNAHHDVVELTSDQIQNFSGNAIEAKNEEGELFLIISSRGFSALNQNQVNKLLKSYKEIIHSDIPTIEKYGGGSARCMLTELF
;
A
#
# COMPACT_ATOMS: atom_id res chain seq x y z
N LEU A 1 -20.39 -13.52 1.29
CA LEU A 1 -18.91 -13.55 1.28
C LEU A 1 -18.32 -13.52 2.68
N ARG A 2 -18.46 -14.62 3.42
CA ARG A 2 -17.97 -14.75 4.81
C ARG A 2 -16.58 -15.39 4.92
N LEU A 3 -15.86 -15.54 3.81
CA LEU A 3 -14.53 -16.17 3.81
C LEU A 3 -13.44 -15.27 4.43
N SER A 4 -13.58 -13.94 4.36
CA SER A 4 -12.65 -13.03 5.01
C SER A 4 -12.76 -13.03 6.54
N SER A 5 -13.96 -13.22 7.09
CA SER A 5 -14.14 -13.26 8.54
C SER A 5 -13.52 -14.51 9.19
N ALA A 6 -13.60 -15.67 8.55
CA ALA A 6 -12.99 -16.90 9.06
C ALA A 6 -11.45 -16.84 9.02
N ALA A 7 -10.86 -16.33 7.93
CA ALA A 7 -9.41 -16.12 7.82
C ALA A 7 -8.92 -15.07 8.83
N SER A 8 -9.65 -13.98 9.04
CA SER A 8 -9.36 -12.95 10.02
C SER A 8 -9.43 -13.47 11.46
N ASP A 9 -10.41 -14.34 11.76
CA ASP A 9 -10.55 -14.96 13.09
C ASP A 9 -9.44 -15.97 13.38
N VAL A 10 -8.99 -16.71 12.37
CA VAL A 10 -7.84 -17.61 12.48
C VAL A 10 -6.56 -16.80 12.71
N TYR A 11 -6.36 -15.71 11.97
CA TYR A 11 -5.21 -14.82 12.13
C TYR A 11 -5.16 -14.16 13.51
N LYS A 12 -6.29 -13.67 14.03
CA LYS A 12 -6.41 -13.14 15.39
C LYS A 12 -6.05 -14.16 16.48
N ARG A 13 -6.40 -15.43 16.27
CA ARG A 13 -6.12 -16.50 17.24
C ARG A 13 -4.66 -16.95 17.23
N GLN A 14 -3.96 -16.77 16.11
CA GLN A 14 -2.59 -17.21 15.92
C GLN A 14 -1.54 -16.15 16.31
N ASN A 15 -1.91 -14.87 16.31
CA ASN A 15 -0.99 -13.75 16.54
C ASN A 15 -1.59 -12.77 17.56
N ASN A 16 -1.39 -13.05 18.85
CA ASN A 16 -1.87 -12.18 19.95
C ASN A 16 -1.14 -10.83 20.03
N ASP A 17 -0.03 -10.65 19.29
CA ASP A 17 0.83 -9.46 19.36
C ASP A 17 0.47 -8.39 18.31
N PHE A 18 -0.49 -8.65 17.43
CA PHE A 18 -0.91 -7.72 16.39
C PHE A 18 -2.37 -7.28 16.52
N GLU A 19 -2.61 -5.99 16.40
CA GLU A 19 -3.95 -5.46 16.26
C GLU A 19 -4.44 -5.62 14.82
N LEU A 20 -5.62 -6.24 14.65
CA LEU A 20 -6.24 -6.39 13.35
C LEU A 20 -7.12 -5.18 13.02
N VAL A 21 -6.76 -4.43 11.99
CA VAL A 21 -7.54 -3.32 11.43
C VAL A 21 -8.38 -3.83 10.27
N LEU A 22 -9.72 -3.90 10.46
CA LEU A 22 -10.66 -4.35 9.44
C LEU A 22 -11.45 -3.18 8.89
N PHE A 23 -11.53 -3.10 7.56
CA PHE A 23 -12.32 -2.09 6.88
C PHE A 23 -12.85 -2.62 5.54
N GLU A 24 -13.93 -2.03 5.07
CA GLU A 24 -14.49 -2.32 3.75
C GLU A 24 -14.04 -1.28 2.73
N THR A 25 -13.91 -1.74 1.50
CA THR A 25 -13.47 -0.91 0.37
C THR A 25 -14.46 -0.97 -0.77
N GLU A 26 -14.51 0.09 -1.56
CA GLU A 26 -15.28 0.16 -2.78
C GLU A 26 -14.46 0.89 -3.86
N SER A 27 -14.18 0.19 -4.96
CA SER A 27 -13.49 0.76 -6.11
C SER A 27 -14.42 1.70 -6.90
N HIS A 28 -13.86 2.46 -7.85
CA HIS A 28 -14.62 3.31 -8.76
C HIS A 28 -15.69 2.56 -9.59
N THR A 29 -15.60 1.23 -9.66
CA THR A 29 -16.59 0.37 -10.33
C THR A 29 -17.66 -0.17 -9.37
N GLY A 30 -17.64 0.23 -8.10
CA GLY A 30 -18.56 -0.28 -7.08
C GLY A 30 -18.20 -1.67 -6.55
N SER A 31 -17.05 -2.24 -6.97
CA SER A 31 -16.60 -3.55 -6.51
C SER A 31 -15.62 -3.42 -5.34
N PRO A 32 -15.62 -4.36 -4.39
CA PRO A 32 -14.60 -4.39 -3.34
C PRO A 32 -13.20 -4.52 -3.92
N ILE A 33 -12.22 -3.84 -3.34
CA ILE A 33 -10.81 -4.05 -3.64
C ILE A 33 -10.40 -5.38 -3.00
N TYR A 34 -9.89 -6.29 -3.82
CA TYR A 34 -9.63 -7.68 -3.41
C TYR A 34 -8.33 -7.85 -2.60
N HIS A 35 -7.42 -6.86 -2.63
CA HIS A 35 -6.11 -6.93 -2.00
C HIS A 35 -5.64 -5.56 -1.50
N THR A 36 -5.08 -5.49 -0.29
CA THR A 36 -4.65 -4.22 0.31
C THR A 36 -3.51 -3.55 -0.43
N ASP A 37 -2.63 -4.30 -1.09
CA ASP A 37 -1.51 -3.76 -1.89
C ASP A 37 -1.94 -3.04 -3.18
N VAL A 38 -3.22 -3.04 -3.51
CA VAL A 38 -3.79 -2.19 -4.56
C VAL A 38 -3.93 -0.75 -4.08
N LEU A 39 -4.34 -0.56 -2.82
CA LEU A 39 -4.68 0.75 -2.27
C LEU A 39 -3.62 1.34 -1.35
N MET A 40 -2.70 0.53 -0.83
CA MET A 40 -1.71 0.97 0.14
C MET A 40 -0.42 0.15 0.12
N TYR A 41 0.66 0.76 0.55
CA TYR A 41 1.89 0.09 0.99
C TYR A 41 2.28 0.56 2.38
N VAL A 42 2.98 -0.28 3.13
CA VAL A 42 3.45 -0.01 4.49
C VAL A 42 4.97 -0.07 4.51
N GLY A 43 5.61 1.02 4.95
CA GLY A 43 7.03 1.06 5.26
C GLY A 43 7.25 1.15 6.77
N THR A 44 8.51 1.25 7.19
CA THR A 44 8.90 1.34 8.62
C THR A 44 8.31 2.58 9.28
N ASP A 45 8.47 3.75 8.66
CA ASP A 45 8.06 5.04 9.24
C ASP A 45 6.94 5.73 8.45
N ILE A 46 6.62 5.23 7.25
CA ILE A 46 5.72 5.89 6.32
C ILE A 46 4.78 4.92 5.63
N ILE A 47 3.52 5.33 5.45
CA ILE A 47 2.49 4.60 4.72
C ILE A 47 2.01 5.43 3.55
N GLY A 48 1.91 4.81 2.37
CA GLY A 48 1.11 5.36 1.26
C GLY A 48 -0.25 4.69 1.22
N ILE A 49 -1.34 5.44 1.29
CA ILE A 49 -2.70 4.89 1.36
C ILE A 49 -3.70 5.80 0.64
N CYS A 50 -4.66 5.18 -0.05
CA CYS A 50 -5.81 5.85 -0.65
C CYS A 50 -7.04 5.68 0.25
N PHE A 51 -7.47 6.76 0.88
CA PHE A 51 -8.69 6.76 1.70
C PHE A 51 -9.96 6.85 0.85
N ASP A 52 -9.90 7.37 -0.36
CA ASP A 52 -11.06 7.56 -1.26
C ASP A 52 -11.81 6.26 -1.58
N VAL A 53 -11.14 5.13 -1.45
CA VAL A 53 -11.71 3.80 -1.75
C VAL A 53 -12.09 3.02 -0.50
N ILE A 54 -11.94 3.61 0.68
CA ILE A 54 -12.40 3.05 1.95
C ILE A 54 -13.82 3.55 2.17
N LYS A 55 -14.73 2.67 2.59
CA LYS A 55 -16.10 3.09 2.91
C LYS A 55 -16.10 4.14 4.02
N GLU A 56 -16.94 5.17 3.86
CA GLU A 56 -16.98 6.37 4.70
C GLU A 56 -17.01 6.05 6.21
N GLU A 57 -17.79 5.04 6.59
CA GLU A 57 -17.91 4.59 7.98
C GLU A 57 -16.63 4.06 8.62
N HIS A 58 -15.63 3.70 7.79
CA HIS A 58 -14.33 3.15 8.24
C HIS A 58 -13.18 4.15 8.12
N VAL A 59 -13.33 5.24 7.37
CA VAL A 59 -12.23 6.16 7.05
C VAL A 59 -11.57 6.74 8.31
N ASP A 60 -12.35 7.27 9.24
CA ASP A 60 -11.83 7.90 10.46
C ASP A 60 -11.09 6.89 11.34
N TYR A 61 -11.64 5.67 11.46
CA TYR A 61 -11.00 4.59 12.19
C TYR A 61 -9.65 4.19 11.57
N VAL A 62 -9.60 4.02 10.25
CA VAL A 62 -8.35 3.67 9.55
C VAL A 62 -7.34 4.81 9.65
N LYS A 63 -7.77 6.08 9.48
CA LYS A 63 -6.92 7.26 9.65
C LYS A 63 -6.30 7.33 11.05
N GLU A 64 -7.07 7.10 12.09
CA GLU A 64 -6.58 7.06 13.47
C GLU A 64 -5.48 5.99 13.62
N LYS A 65 -5.71 4.78 13.13
CA LYS A 65 -4.76 3.66 13.26
C LYS A 65 -3.47 3.90 12.49
N VAL A 66 -3.54 4.36 11.24
CA VAL A 66 -2.31 4.57 10.45
C VAL A 66 -1.51 5.78 10.92
N ASN A 67 -2.17 6.88 11.32
CA ASN A 67 -1.48 8.07 11.82
C ASN A 67 -0.87 7.90 13.21
N ALA A 68 -1.30 6.90 13.99
CA ALA A 68 -0.75 6.65 15.32
C ALA A 68 0.74 6.28 15.31
N HIS A 69 1.24 5.68 14.22
CA HIS A 69 2.57 5.09 14.17
C HIS A 69 3.37 5.44 12.90
N HIS A 70 2.77 6.07 11.90
CA HIS A 70 3.40 6.31 10.61
C HIS A 70 3.09 7.71 10.08
N ASP A 71 4.04 8.27 9.36
CA ASP A 71 3.77 9.38 8.45
C ASP A 71 2.94 8.88 7.25
N VAL A 72 1.88 9.60 6.89
CA VAL A 72 0.94 9.16 5.85
C VAL A 72 1.14 9.97 4.57
N VAL A 73 1.35 9.30 3.45
CA VAL A 73 1.23 9.85 2.10
C VAL A 73 -0.15 9.47 1.58
N GLU A 74 -1.07 10.44 1.55
CA GLU A 74 -2.39 10.22 0.97
C GLU A 74 -2.29 10.07 -0.54
N LEU A 75 -2.81 8.95 -1.07
CA LEU A 75 -2.92 8.66 -2.49
C LEU A 75 -4.35 8.92 -2.95
N THR A 76 -4.51 9.35 -4.20
CA THR A 76 -5.82 9.48 -4.83
C THR A 76 -6.25 8.19 -5.54
N SER A 77 -7.53 8.08 -5.85
CA SER A 77 -8.07 6.98 -6.66
C SER A 77 -7.37 6.86 -8.02
N ASP A 78 -7.04 7.97 -8.68
CA ASP A 78 -6.31 7.97 -9.94
C ASP A 78 -4.87 7.45 -9.76
N GLN A 79 -4.23 7.77 -8.66
CA GLN A 79 -2.87 7.30 -8.37
C GLN A 79 -2.84 5.79 -8.13
N ILE A 80 -3.79 5.23 -7.40
CA ILE A 80 -3.83 3.77 -7.20
C ILE A 80 -4.20 3.01 -8.48
N GLN A 81 -4.99 3.59 -9.39
CA GLN A 81 -5.22 3.03 -10.73
C GLN A 81 -3.94 3.04 -11.59
N ASN A 82 -2.98 3.89 -11.26
CA ASN A 82 -1.64 3.90 -11.84
C ASN A 82 -0.60 3.17 -10.98
N PHE A 83 -1.05 2.29 -10.08
CA PHE A 83 -0.21 1.44 -9.23
C PHE A 83 0.64 2.17 -8.18
N SER A 84 0.33 3.42 -7.80
CA SER A 84 1.08 4.12 -6.75
C SER A 84 0.93 3.46 -5.37
N GLY A 85 -0.12 2.67 -5.13
CA GLY A 85 -0.28 1.85 -3.92
C GLY A 85 0.49 0.54 -3.95
N ASN A 86 0.93 0.08 -5.14
CA ASN A 86 1.61 -1.20 -5.32
C ASN A 86 3.14 -1.05 -5.25
N ALA A 87 3.62 -0.62 -4.09
CA ALA A 87 5.03 -0.40 -3.80
C ALA A 87 5.48 -1.25 -2.60
N ILE A 88 6.80 -1.38 -2.42
CA ILE A 88 7.40 -2.11 -1.31
C ILE A 88 8.63 -1.38 -0.81
N GLU A 89 8.80 -1.34 0.52
CA GLU A 89 10.04 -0.92 1.15
C GLU A 89 11.09 -2.02 1.06
N ALA A 90 12.33 -1.64 0.77
CA ALA A 90 13.49 -2.51 0.82
C ALA A 90 14.59 -1.85 1.66
N LYS A 91 15.43 -2.67 2.29
CA LYS A 91 16.54 -2.25 3.13
C LYS A 91 17.82 -2.89 2.64
N ASN A 92 18.89 -2.10 2.50
CA ASN A 92 20.21 -2.64 2.19
C ASN A 92 20.98 -3.11 3.44
N GLU A 93 22.18 -3.64 3.27
CA GLU A 93 23.03 -4.12 4.36
C GLU A 93 23.49 -2.99 5.32
N GLU A 94 23.57 -1.75 4.82
CA GLU A 94 23.91 -0.56 5.60
C GLU A 94 22.71 -0.04 6.41
N GLY A 95 21.53 -0.63 6.24
CA GLY A 95 20.31 -0.23 6.94
C GLY A 95 19.55 0.92 6.28
N GLU A 96 19.95 1.35 5.09
CA GLU A 96 19.28 2.40 4.34
C GLU A 96 17.99 1.88 3.69
N LEU A 97 16.93 2.69 3.72
CA LEU A 97 15.61 2.35 3.22
C LEU A 97 15.40 2.89 1.80
N PHE A 98 14.75 2.09 0.98
CA PHE A 98 14.40 2.38 -0.40
C PHE A 98 12.93 2.06 -0.64
N LEU A 99 12.23 2.87 -1.44
CA LEU A 99 10.92 2.51 -1.94
C LEU A 99 11.03 1.97 -3.35
N ILE A 100 10.53 0.76 -3.60
CA ILE A 100 10.49 0.15 -4.92
C ILE A 100 9.07 0.25 -5.47
N ILE A 101 8.94 0.85 -6.65
CA ILE A 101 7.65 1.13 -7.31
C ILE A 101 7.83 1.01 -8.83
N SER A 102 6.76 0.88 -9.60
CA SER A 102 6.88 1.00 -11.06
C SER A 102 7.06 2.45 -11.52
N SER A 103 7.66 2.67 -12.70
CA SER A 103 7.75 4.02 -13.27
C SER A 103 6.38 4.65 -13.48
N ARG A 104 5.35 3.86 -13.81
CA ARG A 104 3.98 4.33 -13.93
C ARG A 104 3.43 4.81 -12.59
N GLY A 105 3.61 4.03 -11.53
CA GLY A 105 3.20 4.40 -10.17
C GLY A 105 3.93 5.64 -9.67
N PHE A 106 5.25 5.71 -9.90
CA PHE A 106 6.07 6.86 -9.54
C PHE A 106 5.65 8.13 -10.27
N SER A 107 5.42 8.05 -11.58
CA SER A 107 5.02 9.21 -12.41
C SER A 107 3.64 9.78 -12.06
N ALA A 108 2.79 9.01 -11.40
CA ALA A 108 1.49 9.47 -10.92
C ALA A 108 1.59 10.25 -9.60
N LEU A 109 2.69 10.15 -8.85
CA LEU A 109 2.90 10.91 -7.62
C LEU A 109 3.16 12.39 -7.92
N ASN A 110 2.62 13.27 -7.08
CA ASN A 110 2.96 14.69 -7.16
C ASN A 110 4.26 15.00 -6.40
N GLN A 111 4.85 16.18 -6.65
CA GLN A 111 6.13 16.57 -6.07
C GLN A 111 6.12 16.61 -4.53
N ASN A 112 5.00 16.98 -3.90
CA ASN A 112 4.92 17.02 -2.44
C ASN A 112 4.96 15.63 -1.83
N GLN A 113 4.30 14.64 -2.48
CA GLN A 113 4.35 13.25 -2.08
C GLN A 113 5.76 12.68 -2.25
N VAL A 114 6.41 12.93 -3.39
CA VAL A 114 7.81 12.52 -3.63
C VAL A 114 8.75 13.13 -2.58
N ASN A 115 8.63 14.43 -2.30
CA ASN A 115 9.44 15.11 -1.29
C ASN A 115 9.20 14.54 0.13
N LYS A 116 7.97 14.11 0.43
CA LYS A 116 7.65 13.47 1.70
C LYS A 116 8.29 12.09 1.80
N LEU A 117 8.21 11.30 0.74
CA LEU A 117 8.84 9.97 0.66
C LEU A 117 10.36 10.02 0.81
N LEU A 118 11.02 10.99 0.18
CA LEU A 118 12.48 11.18 0.25
C LEU A 118 12.98 11.67 1.63
N LYS A 119 12.10 11.92 2.60
CA LYS A 119 12.52 12.11 4.00
C LYS A 119 12.75 10.78 4.72
N SER A 120 12.02 9.73 4.34
CA SER A 120 12.11 8.40 4.93
C SER A 120 12.95 7.44 4.10
N TYR A 121 12.98 7.64 2.78
CA TYR A 121 13.72 6.80 1.85
C TYR A 121 14.94 7.52 1.30
N LYS A 122 16.06 6.81 1.23
CA LYS A 122 17.29 7.30 0.56
C LYS A 122 17.04 7.56 -0.93
N GLU A 123 16.27 6.68 -1.55
CA GLU A 123 15.94 6.74 -2.97
C GLU A 123 14.61 6.05 -3.24
N ILE A 124 13.91 6.50 -4.29
CA ILE A 124 12.76 5.80 -4.86
C ILE A 124 13.22 5.11 -6.13
N ILE A 125 13.34 3.78 -6.08
CA ILE A 125 13.79 2.95 -7.18
C ILE A 125 12.57 2.59 -8.04
N HIS A 126 12.63 2.91 -9.34
CA HIS A 126 11.53 2.57 -10.23
C HIS A 126 12.00 2.05 -11.59
N SER A 127 11.18 1.22 -12.22
CA SER A 127 11.42 0.65 -13.54
C SER A 127 10.13 0.51 -14.33
N ASP A 128 10.28 0.53 -15.66
CA ASP A 128 9.15 0.33 -16.58
C ASP A 128 8.82 -1.17 -16.67
N ILE A 129 7.59 -1.52 -16.31
CA ILE A 129 7.06 -2.89 -16.33
C ILE A 129 5.68 -2.98 -17.03
N PRO A 130 5.47 -2.31 -18.18
CA PRO A 130 4.15 -2.14 -18.77
C PRO A 130 3.49 -3.46 -19.19
N THR A 131 4.27 -4.47 -19.57
CA THR A 131 3.74 -5.78 -19.94
C THR A 131 3.15 -6.50 -18.74
N ILE A 132 3.80 -6.42 -17.59
CA ILE A 132 3.33 -7.04 -16.35
C ILE A 132 2.09 -6.32 -15.85
N GLU A 133 2.09 -5.01 -15.81
CA GLU A 133 0.93 -4.19 -15.41
C GLU A 133 -0.29 -4.43 -16.31
N LYS A 134 -0.06 -4.67 -17.61
CA LYS A 134 -1.15 -4.90 -18.57
C LYS A 134 -1.76 -6.32 -18.47
N TYR A 135 -0.93 -7.33 -18.25
CA TYR A 135 -1.35 -8.74 -18.37
C TYR A 135 -1.28 -9.52 -17.06
N GLY A 136 -0.47 -9.07 -16.10
CA GLY A 136 -0.25 -9.73 -14.81
C GLY A 136 -1.26 -9.36 -13.73
N GLY A 137 -2.01 -8.28 -13.92
CA GLY A 137 -3.00 -7.82 -12.94
C GLY A 137 -2.43 -7.19 -11.68
N GLY A 138 -1.12 -6.86 -11.66
CA GLY A 138 -0.40 -6.23 -10.55
C GLY A 138 0.79 -5.43 -11.03
N SER A 139 1.62 -4.91 -10.12
CA SER A 139 2.79 -4.11 -10.42
C SER A 139 4.01 -4.51 -9.58
N ALA A 140 4.88 -3.59 -9.20
CA ALA A 140 6.18 -3.87 -8.59
C ALA A 140 6.09 -4.73 -7.31
N ARG A 141 5.18 -4.42 -6.38
CA ARG A 141 4.99 -5.19 -5.14
C ARG A 141 4.60 -6.65 -5.41
N CYS A 142 3.75 -6.88 -6.40
CA CYS A 142 3.27 -8.21 -6.75
C CYS A 142 4.34 -9.12 -7.39
N MET A 143 5.47 -8.55 -7.81
CA MET A 143 6.59 -9.28 -8.42
C MET A 143 7.68 -9.67 -7.41
N LEU A 144 7.65 -9.08 -6.23
CA LEU A 144 8.69 -9.22 -5.22
C LEU A 144 8.21 -10.09 -4.07
N THR A 145 9.10 -10.94 -3.57
CA THR A 145 8.89 -11.74 -2.35
C THR A 145 10.11 -11.62 -1.45
N GLU A 146 9.86 -11.62 -0.16
CA GLU A 146 10.91 -11.65 0.85
C GLU A 146 11.41 -13.09 1.02
N LEU A 147 12.72 -13.25 1.16
CA LEU A 147 13.37 -14.52 1.50
C LEU A 147 13.94 -14.37 2.90
N PHE A 148 13.53 -15.22 3.81
CA PHE A 148 13.98 -15.29 5.20
C PHE A 148 15.02 -16.38 5.40
#